data_53e881d02b003e45c3aac1cdac52958b
#
_entry.id   53e881d02b003e45c3aac1cdac52958b
#
_cell.length_a   1.000
_cell.length_b   1.000
_cell.length_c   1.000
_cell.angle_alpha   90.00
_cell.angle_beta   90.00
_cell.angle_gamma   90.00
#
_symmetry.space_group_name_H-M   'P 1'
#
loop_
_entity.id
_entity.type
_entity.pdbx_description
1 polymer ?
#
loop_
_entity_poly.entity_id
_entity_poly.type
_entity_poly.pdbx_seq_one_letter_code
_entity_poly.pdbx_strand_id
1 'polypeptide(L)'
;MTPRVTAIVVAFVILLLGVAGLIYPERILGLLGFAVQNPAHAAAALGEVRATYGGLFVIMGLAALFAAFDPVSNRGRLRLIGLLWLGACAGRLLGVYLDGNPGLPGWGAVAFELMIGGALVVVAERAPVVLQEAPLAVAAPPP
;
A
#
# COMPACT_ATOMS: atom_id res chain seq x y z
N MET A 1 -1.02 -15.13 13.40
CA MET A 1 -1.54 -15.18 12.00
C MET A 1 -0.45 -15.68 11.07
N THR A 2 -0.79 -16.51 10.09
CA THR A 2 0.16 -16.90 9.06
C THR A 2 0.48 -15.72 8.16
N PRO A 3 1.69 -15.63 7.55
CA PRO A 3 2.05 -14.54 6.63
C PRO A 3 1.01 -14.31 5.53
N ARG A 4 0.47 -15.40 4.97
CA ARG A 4 -0.59 -15.35 3.95
C ARG A 4 -1.86 -14.64 4.45
N VAL A 5 -2.34 -15.00 5.64
CA VAL A 5 -3.56 -14.40 6.22
C VAL A 5 -3.33 -12.91 6.49
N THR A 6 -2.16 -12.54 7.02
CA THR A 6 -1.81 -11.14 7.25
C THR A 6 -1.83 -10.35 5.94
N ALA A 7 -1.20 -10.87 4.88
CA ALA A 7 -1.17 -10.20 3.57
C ALA A 7 -2.59 -10.04 2.97
N ILE A 8 -3.44 -11.07 3.07
CA ILE A 8 -4.83 -11.01 2.60
C ILE A 8 -5.62 -9.92 3.34
N VAL A 9 -5.54 -9.89 4.67
CA VAL A 9 -6.25 -8.88 5.48
C VAL A 9 -5.80 -7.48 5.11
N VAL A 10 -4.49 -7.26 5.02
CA VAL A 10 -3.92 -5.95 4.64
C VAL A 10 -4.38 -5.55 3.23
N ALA A 11 -4.33 -6.47 2.26
CA ALA A 11 -4.77 -6.22 0.90
C ALA A 11 -6.27 -5.83 0.84
N PHE A 12 -7.11 -6.51 1.60
CA PHE A 12 -8.53 -6.17 1.71
C PHE A 12 -8.75 -4.78 2.30
N VAL A 13 -8.03 -4.40 3.34
CA VAL A 13 -8.12 -3.06 3.94
C VAL A 13 -7.77 -1.99 2.91
N ILE A 14 -6.66 -2.15 2.18
CA ILE A 14 -6.25 -1.22 1.13
C ILE A 14 -7.33 -1.13 0.04
N LEU A 15 -7.84 -2.27 -0.42
CA LEU A 15 -8.86 -2.35 -1.46
C LEU A 15 -10.17 -1.65 -1.05
N LEU A 16 -10.65 -1.91 0.17
CA LEU A 16 -11.88 -1.29 0.69
C LEU A 16 -11.74 0.22 0.80
N LEU A 17 -10.58 0.72 1.27
CA LEU A 17 -10.30 2.15 1.30
C LEU A 17 -10.25 2.74 -0.11
N GLY A 18 -9.67 2.02 -1.08
CA GLY A 18 -9.67 2.43 -2.47
C GLY A 18 -11.07 2.55 -3.04
N VAL A 19 -11.92 1.55 -2.83
CA VAL A 19 -13.34 1.59 -3.24
C VAL A 19 -14.07 2.75 -2.58
N ALA A 20 -13.84 2.98 -1.28
CA ALA A 20 -14.42 4.12 -0.57
C ALA A 20 -13.96 5.47 -1.15
N GLY A 21 -12.68 5.58 -1.54
CA GLY A 21 -12.14 6.78 -2.19
C GLY A 21 -12.77 7.08 -3.55
N LEU A 22 -13.13 6.05 -4.32
CA LEU A 22 -13.84 6.22 -5.58
C LEU A 22 -15.29 6.67 -5.38
N ILE A 23 -16.01 6.04 -4.44
CA ILE A 23 -17.45 6.22 -4.27
C ILE A 23 -17.75 7.43 -3.38
N TYR A 24 -16.97 7.65 -2.32
CA TYR A 24 -17.22 8.68 -1.30
C TYR A 24 -16.04 9.65 -1.13
N PRO A 25 -15.55 10.31 -2.20
CA PRO A 25 -14.35 11.15 -2.13
C PRO A 25 -14.48 12.31 -1.14
N GLU A 26 -15.67 12.88 -0.98
CA GLU A 26 -15.92 13.96 -0.01
C GLU A 26 -15.69 13.50 1.44
N ARG A 27 -16.12 12.27 1.77
CA ARG A 27 -15.91 11.69 3.10
C ARG A 27 -14.43 11.42 3.36
N ILE A 28 -13.72 10.91 2.34
CA ILE A 28 -12.27 10.70 2.44
C ILE A 28 -11.55 12.03 2.64
N LEU A 29 -11.90 13.07 1.88
CA LEU A 29 -11.34 14.41 2.03
C LEU A 29 -11.52 14.92 3.47
N GLY A 30 -12.74 14.78 4.03
CA GLY A 30 -13.04 15.17 5.41
C GLY A 30 -12.28 14.37 6.45
N LEU A 31 -12.12 13.03 6.25
CA LEU A 31 -11.32 12.17 7.14
C LEU A 31 -9.84 12.56 7.16
N LEU A 32 -9.33 13.07 6.04
CA LEU A 32 -7.96 13.59 5.93
C LEU A 32 -7.79 14.97 6.58
N GLY A 33 -8.88 15.60 7.05
CA GLY A 33 -8.86 16.93 7.64
C GLY A 33 -8.82 18.06 6.61
N PHE A 34 -9.12 17.77 5.33
CA PHE A 34 -9.15 18.76 4.26
C PHE A 34 -10.57 19.25 4.01
N ALA A 35 -10.68 20.53 3.62
CA ALA A 35 -11.92 21.13 3.16
C ALA A 35 -11.69 21.88 1.84
N VAL A 36 -12.66 21.80 0.94
CA VAL A 36 -12.64 22.61 -0.29
C VAL A 36 -13.08 24.01 0.05
N GLN A 37 -12.16 24.95 0.12
CA GLN A 37 -12.45 26.34 0.45
C GLN A 37 -13.10 27.10 -0.72
N ASN A 38 -12.72 26.79 -1.97
CA ASN A 38 -13.26 27.43 -3.15
C ASN A 38 -14.08 26.40 -3.97
N PRO A 39 -15.42 26.61 -4.10
CA PRO A 39 -16.28 25.71 -4.88
C PRO A 39 -15.84 25.52 -6.34
N ALA A 40 -15.18 26.53 -6.94
CA ALA A 40 -14.65 26.42 -8.30
C ALA A 40 -13.58 25.31 -8.46
N HIS A 41 -12.91 24.94 -7.37
CA HIS A 41 -11.89 23.89 -7.36
C HIS A 41 -12.39 22.56 -6.79
N ALA A 42 -13.67 22.47 -6.44
CA ALA A 42 -14.22 21.25 -5.83
C ALA A 42 -14.05 20.01 -6.73
N ALA A 43 -14.33 20.13 -8.01
CA ALA A 43 -14.19 19.02 -8.96
C ALA A 43 -12.75 18.53 -9.07
N ALA A 44 -11.77 19.44 -9.09
CA ALA A 44 -10.35 19.09 -9.13
C ALA A 44 -9.92 18.37 -7.83
N ALA A 45 -10.29 18.91 -6.65
CA ALA A 45 -9.98 18.31 -5.37
C ALA A 45 -10.58 16.90 -5.21
N LEU A 46 -11.84 16.71 -5.58
CA LEU A 46 -12.50 15.40 -5.54
C LEU A 46 -11.91 14.43 -6.58
N GLY A 47 -11.49 14.95 -7.75
CA GLY A 47 -10.77 14.19 -8.76
C GLY A 47 -9.44 13.65 -8.23
N GLU A 48 -8.68 14.47 -7.52
CA GLU A 48 -7.42 14.09 -6.89
C GLU A 48 -7.62 12.99 -5.83
N VAL A 49 -8.66 13.12 -5.00
CA VAL A 49 -9.01 12.10 -4.01
C VAL A 49 -9.38 10.78 -4.71
N ARG A 50 -10.18 10.81 -5.78
CA ARG A 50 -10.51 9.61 -6.54
C ARG A 50 -9.30 8.97 -7.19
N ALA A 51 -8.36 9.77 -7.72
CA ALA A 51 -7.14 9.25 -8.32
C ALA A 51 -6.23 8.60 -7.29
N THR A 52 -5.90 9.33 -6.22
CA THR A 52 -4.89 8.92 -5.23
C THR A 52 -5.44 7.93 -4.21
N TYR A 53 -6.53 8.27 -3.53
CA TYR A 53 -7.14 7.43 -2.48
C TYR A 53 -8.18 6.45 -3.02
N GLY A 54 -8.54 6.58 -4.29
CA GLY A 54 -9.44 5.67 -5.00
C GLY A 54 -8.66 4.72 -5.90
N GLY A 55 -8.39 5.13 -7.13
CA GLY A 55 -7.83 4.29 -8.18
C GLY A 55 -6.49 3.65 -7.80
N LEU A 56 -5.54 4.44 -7.28
CA LEU A 56 -4.24 3.94 -6.88
C LEU A 56 -4.37 2.88 -5.76
N PHE A 57 -5.20 3.13 -4.74
CA PHE A 57 -5.41 2.18 -3.65
C PHE A 57 -6.10 0.90 -4.12
N VAL A 58 -7.08 0.99 -5.04
CA VAL A 58 -7.70 -0.20 -5.65
C VAL A 58 -6.64 -1.06 -6.33
N ILE A 59 -5.79 -0.46 -7.17
CA ILE A 59 -4.76 -1.21 -7.89
C ILE A 59 -3.73 -1.80 -6.92
N MET A 60 -3.28 -1.04 -5.92
CA MET A 60 -2.35 -1.56 -4.90
C MET A 60 -2.99 -2.69 -4.08
N GLY A 61 -4.26 -2.56 -3.69
CA GLY A 61 -5.00 -3.58 -2.96
C GLY A 61 -5.15 -4.87 -3.77
N LEU A 62 -5.52 -4.77 -5.04
CA LEU A 62 -5.59 -5.92 -5.95
C LEU A 62 -4.22 -6.57 -6.14
N ALA A 63 -3.17 -5.78 -6.39
CA ALA A 63 -1.82 -6.31 -6.55
C ALA A 63 -1.33 -7.02 -5.27
N ALA A 64 -1.60 -6.46 -4.09
CA ALA A 64 -1.29 -7.09 -2.81
C ALA A 64 -2.11 -8.37 -2.61
N LEU A 65 -3.40 -8.38 -2.96
CA LEU A 65 -4.26 -9.54 -2.85
C LEU A 65 -3.78 -10.69 -3.74
N PHE A 66 -3.46 -10.42 -5.01
CA PHE A 66 -2.87 -11.43 -5.89
C PHE A 66 -1.55 -11.96 -5.35
N ALA A 67 -0.69 -11.09 -4.83
CA ALA A 67 0.57 -11.52 -4.25
C ALA A 67 0.39 -12.34 -2.96
N ALA A 68 -0.68 -12.09 -2.19
CA ALA A 68 -0.99 -12.78 -0.95
C ALA A 68 -1.42 -14.25 -1.15
N PHE A 69 -1.88 -14.65 -2.34
CA PHE A 69 -2.19 -16.06 -2.63
C PHE A 69 -0.95 -16.95 -2.67
N ASP A 70 0.19 -16.41 -3.10
CA ASP A 70 1.49 -17.06 -3.04
C ASP A 70 2.56 -16.03 -2.60
N PRO A 71 2.69 -15.79 -1.28
CA PRO A 71 3.63 -14.81 -0.75
C PRO A 71 5.10 -15.14 -1.02
N VAL A 72 5.41 -16.43 -1.21
CA VAL A 72 6.77 -16.89 -1.46
C VAL A 72 7.26 -16.41 -2.82
N SER A 73 6.52 -16.74 -3.86
CA SER A 73 6.86 -16.35 -5.24
C SER A 73 6.67 -14.84 -5.47
N ASN A 74 5.81 -14.18 -4.70
CA ASN A 74 5.48 -12.76 -4.86
C ASN A 74 6.06 -11.87 -3.75
N ARG A 75 7.07 -12.34 -3.00
CA ARG A 75 7.68 -11.56 -1.91
C ARG A 75 8.16 -10.17 -2.35
N GLY A 76 8.73 -10.07 -3.55
CA GLY A 76 9.19 -8.79 -4.09
C GLY A 76 8.05 -7.78 -4.31
N ARG A 77 6.88 -8.25 -4.76
CA ARG A 77 5.69 -7.40 -4.94
C ARG A 77 5.15 -6.92 -3.60
N LEU A 78 5.02 -7.82 -2.62
CA LEU A 78 4.57 -7.45 -1.28
C LEU A 78 5.51 -6.45 -0.63
N ARG A 79 6.83 -6.66 -0.75
CA ARG A 79 7.85 -5.74 -0.26
C ARG A 79 7.75 -4.38 -0.93
N LEU A 80 7.62 -4.33 -2.27
CA LEU A 80 7.48 -3.08 -3.00
C LEU A 80 6.25 -2.29 -2.56
N ILE A 81 5.08 -2.94 -2.46
CA ILE A 81 3.85 -2.29 -1.99
C ILE A 81 4.03 -1.78 -0.56
N GLY A 82 4.64 -2.59 0.31
CA GLY A 82 4.94 -2.16 1.68
C GLY A 82 5.86 -0.94 1.74
N LEU A 83 6.91 -0.90 0.90
CA LEU A 83 7.82 0.25 0.82
C LEU A 83 7.14 1.51 0.27
N LEU A 84 6.17 1.39 -0.64
CA LEU A 84 5.38 2.54 -1.11
C LEU A 84 4.59 3.16 0.05
N TRP A 85 3.97 2.34 0.91
CA TRP A 85 3.27 2.82 2.11
C TRP A 85 4.22 3.45 3.13
N LEU A 86 5.40 2.86 3.36
CA LEU A 86 6.41 3.43 4.24
C LEU A 86 6.99 4.74 3.68
N GLY A 87 7.08 4.87 2.35
CA GLY A 87 7.44 6.11 1.69
C GLY A 87 6.42 7.22 1.93
N ALA A 88 5.12 6.91 1.86
CA ALA A 88 4.06 7.86 2.21
C ALA A 88 4.16 8.30 3.67
N CYS A 89 4.35 7.36 4.60
CA CYS A 89 4.59 7.62 6.00
C CYS A 89 5.80 8.58 6.21
N ALA A 90 6.93 8.30 5.55
CA ALA A 90 8.12 9.15 5.64
C ALA A 90 7.86 10.57 5.11
N GLY A 91 7.12 10.70 4.00
CA GLY A 91 6.71 12.01 3.48
C GLY A 91 5.85 12.80 4.46
N ARG A 92 4.90 12.14 5.15
CA ARG A 92 4.09 12.80 6.19
C ARG A 92 4.93 13.22 7.39
N LEU A 93 5.87 12.39 7.84
CA LEU A 93 6.78 12.73 8.93
C LEU A 93 7.68 13.91 8.57
N LEU A 94 8.12 14.00 7.32
CA LEU A 94 8.84 15.18 6.83
C LEU A 94 7.93 16.42 6.89
N GLY A 95 6.66 16.31 6.47
CA GLY A 95 5.69 17.40 6.60
C GLY A 95 5.49 17.83 8.06
N VAL A 96 5.40 16.88 9.00
CA VAL A 96 5.35 17.21 10.44
C VAL A 96 6.57 18.03 10.88
N TYR A 97 7.75 17.65 10.40
CA TYR A 97 9.00 18.36 10.73
C TYR A 97 9.03 19.79 10.13
N LEU A 98 8.58 19.94 8.89
CA LEU A 98 8.66 21.24 8.18
C LEU A 98 7.49 22.17 8.51
N ASP A 99 6.29 21.62 8.63
CA ASP A 99 5.03 22.38 8.65
C ASP A 99 4.35 22.35 10.04
N GLY A 100 4.81 21.47 10.93
CA GLY A 100 4.32 21.33 12.29
C GLY A 100 3.26 20.25 12.49
N ASN A 101 2.48 20.37 13.58
CA ASN A 101 1.56 19.32 14.02
C ASN A 101 0.38 19.12 13.03
N PRO A 102 0.21 17.91 12.44
CA PRO A 102 -0.83 17.66 11.44
C PRO A 102 -2.22 17.37 12.06
N GLY A 103 -2.33 17.47 13.39
CA GLY A 103 -3.56 17.10 14.09
C GLY A 103 -3.87 15.58 14.08
N LEU A 104 -5.00 15.22 14.69
CA LEU A 104 -5.40 13.82 14.84
C LEU A 104 -5.53 13.06 13.49
N PRO A 105 -6.12 13.65 12.44
CA PRO A 105 -6.20 12.96 11.14
C PRO A 105 -4.83 12.63 10.54
N GLY A 106 -3.90 13.57 10.62
CA GLY A 106 -2.54 13.38 10.10
C GLY A 106 -1.77 12.30 10.86
N TRP A 107 -1.82 12.30 12.19
CA TRP A 107 -1.21 11.25 13.00
C TRP A 107 -1.86 9.88 12.79
N GLY A 108 -3.19 9.84 12.58
CA GLY A 108 -3.92 8.62 12.21
C GLY A 108 -3.43 8.04 10.88
N ALA A 109 -3.18 8.90 9.89
CA ALA A 109 -2.63 8.48 8.60
C ALA A 109 -1.19 7.95 8.73
N VAL A 110 -0.30 8.61 9.49
CA VAL A 110 1.06 8.12 9.78
C VAL A 110 1.02 6.72 10.41
N ALA A 111 0.20 6.53 11.45
CA ALA A 111 0.08 5.24 12.12
C ALA A 111 -0.45 4.15 11.16
N PHE A 112 -1.45 4.47 10.35
CA PHE A 112 -2.02 3.58 9.36
C PHE A 112 -0.99 3.16 8.30
N GLU A 113 -0.28 4.11 7.71
CA GLU A 113 0.74 3.87 6.68
C GLU A 113 1.90 3.03 7.21
N LEU A 114 2.35 3.31 8.44
CA LEU A 114 3.39 2.52 9.11
C LEU A 114 2.93 1.08 9.36
N MET A 115 1.69 0.90 9.81
CA MET A 115 1.13 -0.42 10.10
C MET A 115 0.95 -1.25 8.81
N ILE A 116 0.36 -0.68 7.77
CA ILE A 116 0.14 -1.36 6.49
C ILE A 116 1.47 -1.69 5.82
N GLY A 117 2.35 -0.71 5.69
CA GLY A 117 3.66 -0.87 5.06
C GLY A 117 4.54 -1.85 5.83
N GLY A 118 4.62 -1.71 7.14
CA GLY A 118 5.39 -2.61 8.01
C GLY A 118 4.87 -4.05 7.95
N ALA A 119 3.55 -4.24 7.98
CA ALA A 119 2.96 -5.58 7.88
C ALA A 119 3.33 -6.29 6.56
N LEU A 120 3.24 -5.59 5.43
CA LEU A 120 3.58 -6.16 4.12
C LEU A 120 5.08 -6.48 3.98
N VAL A 121 5.95 -5.59 4.47
CA VAL A 121 7.40 -5.84 4.49
C VAL A 121 7.72 -7.05 5.36
N VAL A 122 7.17 -7.13 6.58
CA VAL A 122 7.39 -8.27 7.48
C VAL A 122 6.90 -9.58 6.86
N VAL A 123 5.74 -9.57 6.17
CA VAL A 123 5.25 -10.75 5.45
C VAL A 123 6.22 -11.16 4.36
N ALA A 124 6.72 -10.20 3.57
CA ALA A 124 7.68 -10.46 2.50
C ALA A 124 9.00 -11.04 3.04
N GLU A 125 9.51 -10.53 4.16
CA GLU A 125 10.76 -11.02 4.74
C GLU A 125 10.62 -12.40 5.42
N ARG A 126 9.43 -12.72 5.93
CA ARG A 126 9.15 -14.03 6.55
C ARG A 126 8.79 -15.12 5.51
N ALA A 127 8.55 -14.77 4.26
CA ALA A 127 8.34 -15.74 3.20
C ALA A 127 9.66 -16.48 2.92
N PRO A 128 9.69 -17.83 2.96
CA PRO A 128 10.92 -18.59 2.74
C PRO A 128 11.50 -18.27 1.34
N VAL A 129 12.82 -18.19 1.27
CA VAL A 129 13.52 -18.03 -0.01
C VAL A 129 13.55 -19.39 -0.69
N VAL A 130 12.81 -19.55 -1.78
CA VAL A 130 12.98 -20.68 -2.67
C VAL A 130 14.24 -20.41 -3.49
N LEU A 131 15.35 -21.07 -3.11
CA LEU A 131 16.51 -21.12 -3.97
C LEU A 131 16.08 -21.91 -5.22
N GLN A 132 15.96 -21.21 -6.34
CA GLN A 132 15.74 -21.87 -7.62
C GLN A 132 17.03 -22.64 -7.92
N GLU A 133 17.00 -23.97 -7.74
CA GLU A 133 18.12 -24.80 -8.16
C GLU A 133 18.41 -24.47 -9.63
N ALA A 134 19.65 -24.06 -9.91
CA ALA A 134 20.07 -23.84 -11.27
C ALA A 134 19.76 -25.12 -12.07
N PRO A 135 19.17 -25.03 -13.28
CA PRO A 135 18.94 -26.20 -14.10
C PRO A 135 20.27 -26.95 -14.19
N LEU A 136 20.26 -28.24 -13.73
CA LEU A 136 21.42 -29.09 -13.91
C LEU A 136 21.83 -28.99 -15.37
N ALA A 137 23.04 -28.48 -15.61
CA ALA A 137 23.59 -28.42 -16.94
C ALA A 137 23.55 -29.85 -17.46
N VAL A 138 22.68 -30.09 -18.44
CA VAL A 138 22.62 -31.36 -19.13
C VAL A 138 24.02 -31.54 -19.71
N ALA A 139 24.78 -32.50 -19.14
CA ALA A 139 26.08 -32.83 -19.63
C ALA A 139 25.93 -33.17 -21.12
N ALA A 140 26.66 -32.44 -21.96
CA ALA A 140 26.69 -32.76 -23.39
C ALA A 140 27.11 -34.22 -23.56
N PRO A 141 26.46 -35.01 -24.45
CA PRO A 141 26.86 -36.37 -24.69
C PRO A 141 28.32 -36.36 -25.16
N PRO A 142 29.10 -37.38 -24.74
CA PRO A 142 30.48 -37.52 -25.19
C PRO A 142 30.55 -37.68 -26.71
N PRO A 143 31.63 -37.22 -27.34
CA PRO A 143 31.83 -37.30 -28.80
C PRO A 143 31.89 -38.71 -29.34
#